data_e26694dbb4ebeab46283f273cf883ce8
#
_entry.id   e26694dbb4ebeab46283f273cf883ce8
#
_cell.length_a   1.000
_cell.length_b   1.000
_cell.length_c   1.000
_cell.angle_alpha   90.00
_cell.angle_beta   90.00
_cell.angle_gamma   90.00
#
_symmetry.space_group_name_H-M   'P 1'
#
loop_
_entity.id
_entity.type
_entity.pdbx_description
1 polymer ?
#
loop_
_entity_poly.entity_id
_entity_poly.type
_entity_poly.pdbx_seq_one_letter_code
_entity_poly.pdbx_strand_id
1 'polypeptide(L)'
;ADAASYISRQPERNIRILEKYRNDKRYLSKRNFLKERSIFGLDFVFREIPNKLDVFDMKTFKEYDGRFVIVTTDAKTGKVHYFDQKDVDETFEVFCATCALPGACPPAKINGRKYYDGGLSNPIPIDKCLEDGCDKMLIVLTQPEGFIKTPRKSEKNMAKIMKLKYPAIAEELLKRCDKYNESVRLCEKLEKTGKAVILRPKYKLNSLESDTGKLR
;
A
#
# COMPACT_ATOMS: atom_id res chain seq x y z
N ALA A 1 -5.98 2.24 -1.99
CA ALA A 1 -7.15 3.08 -1.68
C ALA A 1 -7.85 3.59 -2.94
N ASP A 2 -7.13 4.24 -3.89
CA ASP A 2 -7.76 4.87 -5.08
C ASP A 2 -8.51 3.84 -5.94
N ALA A 3 -7.91 2.71 -6.26
CA ALA A 3 -8.56 1.66 -7.02
C ALA A 3 -9.84 1.13 -6.32
N ALA A 4 -9.79 0.95 -4.98
CA ALA A 4 -10.97 0.54 -4.22
C ALA A 4 -12.09 1.59 -4.28
N SER A 5 -11.76 2.88 -4.14
CA SER A 5 -12.73 3.97 -4.29
C SER A 5 -13.30 4.05 -5.72
N TYR A 6 -12.48 3.79 -6.73
CA TYR A 6 -12.93 3.78 -8.12
C TYR A 6 -13.96 2.65 -8.37
N ILE A 7 -13.66 1.42 -7.97
CA ILE A 7 -14.58 0.28 -8.17
C ILE A 7 -15.83 0.35 -7.31
N SER A 8 -15.79 1.06 -6.17
CA SER A 8 -16.98 1.42 -5.38
C SER A 8 -17.77 2.61 -5.94
N ARG A 9 -17.46 3.05 -7.18
CA ARG A 9 -18.06 4.21 -7.84
C ARG A 9 -17.91 5.54 -7.08
N GLN A 10 -16.83 5.67 -6.31
CA GLN A 10 -16.47 6.86 -5.53
C GLN A 10 -15.08 7.41 -5.96
N PRO A 11 -14.83 7.70 -7.26
CA PRO A 11 -13.48 7.96 -7.77
C PRO A 11 -12.77 9.15 -7.12
N GLU A 12 -13.50 10.20 -6.75
CA GLU A 12 -12.93 11.42 -6.14
C GLU A 12 -12.82 11.34 -4.60
N ARG A 13 -13.25 10.22 -4.02
CA ARG A 13 -13.32 10.06 -2.57
C ARG A 13 -11.98 10.32 -1.87
N ASN A 14 -10.88 9.79 -2.41
CA ASN A 14 -9.57 9.93 -1.78
C ASN A 14 -9.03 11.36 -1.87
N ILE A 15 -9.28 12.06 -2.99
CA ILE A 15 -8.92 13.48 -3.14
C ILE A 15 -9.67 14.30 -2.10
N ARG A 16 -10.99 14.11 -2.00
CA ARG A 16 -11.85 14.78 -1.03
C ARG A 16 -11.42 14.52 0.43
N ILE A 17 -11.06 13.30 0.76
CA ILE A 17 -10.54 12.93 2.10
C ILE A 17 -9.22 13.65 2.38
N LEU A 18 -8.29 13.64 1.43
CA LEU A 18 -7.01 14.33 1.59
C LEU A 18 -7.20 15.84 1.75
N GLU A 19 -8.00 16.48 0.91
CA GLU A 19 -8.28 17.92 1.02
C GLU A 19 -8.87 18.28 2.39
N LYS A 20 -9.79 17.46 2.90
CA LYS A 20 -10.52 17.74 4.14
C LYS A 20 -9.73 17.39 5.40
N TYR A 21 -8.99 16.28 5.41
CA TYR A 21 -8.47 15.71 6.66
C TYR A 21 -6.95 15.64 6.76
N ARG A 22 -6.17 15.94 5.71
CA ARG A 22 -4.71 15.84 5.77
C ARG A 22 -4.06 16.68 6.88
N ASN A 23 -4.64 17.82 7.22
CA ASN A 23 -4.17 18.71 8.28
C ASN A 23 -4.83 18.41 9.64
N ASP A 24 -5.72 17.42 9.72
CA ASP A 24 -6.31 16.98 10.97
C ASP A 24 -5.25 16.23 11.81
N LYS A 25 -5.11 16.62 13.07
CA LYS A 25 -4.15 15.99 13.99
C LYS A 25 -4.43 14.51 14.24
N ARG A 26 -5.67 14.06 13.96
CA ARG A 26 -6.04 12.63 14.00
C ARG A 26 -5.47 11.87 12.81
N TYR A 27 -5.25 12.54 11.64
CA TYR A 27 -4.70 11.91 10.45
C TYR A 27 -3.21 11.57 10.61
N LEU A 28 -2.41 12.57 11.02
CA LEU A 28 -0.96 12.43 11.20
C LEU A 28 -0.49 13.25 12.39
N SER A 29 -0.01 12.59 13.45
CA SER A 29 0.62 13.29 14.58
C SER A 29 1.50 12.38 15.43
N LYS A 30 2.46 12.98 16.14
CA LYS A 30 3.24 12.26 17.15
C LYS A 30 2.38 11.75 18.32
N ARG A 31 1.21 12.36 18.58
CA ARG A 31 0.28 11.94 19.61
C ARG A 31 -0.35 10.59 19.31
N ASN A 32 -0.58 10.28 18.03
CA ASN A 32 -1.09 8.98 17.60
C ASN A 32 -0.15 7.84 18.01
N PHE A 33 1.18 8.12 18.05
CA PHE A 33 2.16 7.11 18.47
C PHE A 33 1.96 6.63 19.93
N LEU A 34 1.51 7.51 20.82
CA LEU A 34 1.22 7.14 22.21
C LEU A 34 -0.04 6.26 22.31
N LYS A 35 -1.04 6.51 21.47
CA LYS A 35 -2.34 5.80 21.49
C LYS A 35 -2.32 4.52 20.68
N GLU A 36 -1.81 4.58 19.46
CA GLU A 36 -1.93 3.52 18.45
C GLU A 36 -0.58 2.87 18.07
N ARG A 37 0.54 3.34 18.67
CA ARG A 37 1.92 2.97 18.29
C ARG A 37 2.20 3.21 16.79
N SER A 38 1.47 4.15 16.23
CA SER A 38 1.56 4.58 14.83
C SER A 38 1.58 6.10 14.77
N ILE A 39 2.38 6.67 13.88
CA ILE A 39 2.34 8.10 13.58
C ILE A 39 1.08 8.46 12.77
N PHE A 40 0.51 7.50 12.06
CA PHE A 40 -0.78 7.63 11.38
C PHE A 40 -1.91 7.26 12.33
N GLY A 41 -3.00 8.01 12.30
CA GLY A 41 -4.23 7.68 13.02
C GLY A 41 -4.98 6.55 12.30
N LEU A 42 -4.59 5.31 12.55
CA LEU A 42 -5.15 4.15 11.87
C LEU A 42 -6.66 4.03 12.12
N ASP A 43 -7.10 4.25 13.36
CA ASP A 43 -8.52 4.25 13.70
C ASP A 43 -9.27 5.37 12.97
N PHE A 44 -8.67 6.56 12.87
CA PHE A 44 -9.27 7.67 12.16
C PHE A 44 -9.39 7.38 10.66
N VAL A 45 -8.30 6.95 10.03
CA VAL A 45 -8.22 6.76 8.57
C VAL A 45 -9.03 5.55 8.10
N PHE A 46 -8.96 4.42 8.84
CA PHE A 46 -9.53 3.15 8.38
C PHE A 46 -10.83 2.75 9.08
N ARG A 47 -11.27 3.48 10.12
CA ARG A 47 -12.53 3.20 10.80
C ARG A 47 -13.46 4.40 10.88
N GLU A 48 -12.98 5.57 11.36
CA GLU A 48 -13.86 6.73 11.51
C GLU A 48 -14.22 7.34 10.14
N ILE A 49 -13.26 7.57 9.26
CA ILE A 49 -13.53 8.13 7.93
C ILE A 49 -14.46 7.22 7.12
N PRO A 50 -14.11 5.95 6.84
CA PRO A 50 -14.91 5.13 5.92
C PRO A 50 -16.25 4.66 6.49
N ASN A 51 -16.44 4.67 7.80
CA ASN A 51 -17.69 4.24 8.41
C ASN A 51 -18.62 5.40 8.82
N LYS A 52 -18.09 6.65 8.94
CA LYS A 52 -18.88 7.76 9.52
C LYS A 52 -18.74 9.07 8.77
N LEU A 53 -17.53 9.47 8.37
CA LEU A 53 -17.26 10.82 7.90
C LEU A 53 -17.33 10.97 6.38
N ASP A 54 -16.89 9.95 5.66
CA ASP A 54 -16.97 9.81 4.20
C ASP A 54 -17.15 8.33 3.90
N VAL A 55 -18.40 7.89 4.01
CA VAL A 55 -18.77 6.48 4.01
C VAL A 55 -18.32 5.79 2.73
N PHE A 56 -17.63 4.66 2.91
CA PHE A 56 -17.21 3.80 1.80
C PHE A 56 -18.36 2.89 1.39
N ASP A 57 -18.68 2.87 0.10
CA ASP A 57 -19.72 1.98 -0.43
C ASP A 57 -19.21 0.53 -0.51
N MET A 58 -19.28 -0.15 0.62
CA MET A 58 -18.85 -1.54 0.75
C MET A 58 -19.69 -2.48 -0.12
N LYS A 59 -20.98 -2.18 -0.30
CA LYS A 59 -21.88 -3.00 -1.12
C LYS A 59 -21.40 -2.97 -2.58
N THR A 60 -21.30 -1.80 -3.18
CA THR A 60 -20.83 -1.65 -4.58
C THR A 60 -19.42 -2.22 -4.75
N PHE A 61 -18.53 -2.04 -3.75
CA PHE A 61 -17.19 -2.62 -3.77
C PHE A 61 -17.22 -4.14 -3.83
N LYS A 62 -18.05 -4.81 -3.02
CA LYS A 62 -18.17 -6.28 -2.99
C LYS A 62 -18.89 -6.86 -4.21
N GLU A 63 -19.79 -6.11 -4.81
CA GLU A 63 -20.55 -6.50 -6.01
C GLU A 63 -19.75 -6.27 -7.31
N TYR A 64 -18.53 -5.79 -7.24
CA TYR A 64 -17.68 -5.59 -8.42
C TYR A 64 -17.39 -6.93 -9.11
N ASP A 65 -17.72 -7.03 -10.41
CA ASP A 65 -17.57 -8.26 -11.20
C ASP A 65 -16.12 -8.65 -11.49
N GLY A 66 -15.20 -7.69 -11.41
CA GLY A 66 -13.76 -7.94 -11.54
C GLY A 66 -13.15 -8.50 -10.26
N ARG A 67 -11.87 -8.80 -10.33
CA ARG A 67 -11.09 -9.23 -9.16
C ARG A 67 -10.25 -8.08 -8.61
N PHE A 68 -10.39 -7.81 -7.31
CA PHE A 68 -9.57 -6.84 -6.60
C PHE A 68 -8.68 -7.57 -5.59
N VAL A 69 -7.37 -7.50 -5.81
CA VAL A 69 -6.38 -8.20 -4.99
C VAL A 69 -5.57 -7.20 -4.17
N ILE A 70 -5.44 -7.46 -2.88
CA ILE A 70 -4.69 -6.64 -1.94
C ILE A 70 -3.46 -7.41 -1.48
N VAL A 71 -2.29 -6.81 -1.69
CA VAL A 71 -1.01 -7.44 -1.36
C VAL A 71 -0.60 -7.09 0.06
N THR A 72 -0.21 -8.10 0.83
CA THR A 72 0.33 -7.97 2.19
C THR A 72 1.53 -8.87 2.38
N THR A 73 2.28 -8.66 3.45
CA THR A 73 3.43 -9.50 3.85
C THR A 73 3.13 -10.17 5.19
N ASP A 74 3.10 -11.49 5.23
CA ASP A 74 2.95 -12.24 6.49
C ASP A 74 4.12 -11.95 7.43
N ALA A 75 3.82 -11.46 8.63
CA ALA A 75 4.84 -10.98 9.56
C ALA A 75 5.73 -12.09 10.13
N LYS A 76 5.26 -13.34 10.13
CA LYS A 76 6.00 -14.49 10.65
C LYS A 76 6.96 -15.07 9.61
N THR A 77 6.49 -15.14 8.36
CA THR A 77 7.21 -15.85 7.29
C THR A 77 7.93 -14.92 6.30
N GLY A 78 7.57 -13.62 6.25
CA GLY A 78 8.04 -12.68 5.24
C GLY A 78 7.44 -12.92 3.86
N LYS A 79 6.64 -13.96 3.68
CA LYS A 79 6.04 -14.30 2.38
C LYS A 79 4.91 -13.34 2.03
N VAL A 80 4.74 -13.12 0.74
CA VAL A 80 3.58 -12.40 0.21
C VAL A 80 2.29 -13.16 0.55
N HIS A 81 1.25 -12.40 0.87
CA HIS A 81 -0.11 -12.93 1.05
C HIS A 81 -1.09 -12.01 0.33
N TYR A 82 -2.01 -12.61 -0.41
CA TYR A 82 -3.01 -11.90 -1.20
C TYR A 82 -4.39 -12.06 -0.55
N PHE A 83 -5.04 -10.93 -0.33
CA PHE A 83 -6.45 -10.88 0.05
C PHE A 83 -7.29 -10.46 -1.16
N ASP A 84 -8.48 -11.00 -1.28
CA ASP A 84 -9.46 -10.60 -2.29
C ASP A 84 -10.46 -9.59 -1.71
N GLN A 85 -11.25 -8.95 -2.57
CA GLN A 85 -12.30 -8.00 -2.15
C GLN A 85 -13.28 -8.56 -1.12
N LYS A 86 -13.59 -9.86 -1.18
CA LYS A 86 -14.46 -10.54 -0.22
C LYS A 86 -13.90 -10.60 1.20
N ASP A 87 -12.58 -10.50 1.35
CA ASP A 87 -11.90 -10.52 2.64
C ASP A 87 -11.93 -9.15 3.34
N VAL A 88 -12.38 -8.10 2.63
CA VAL A 88 -12.54 -6.76 3.19
C VAL A 88 -13.90 -6.67 3.89
N ASP A 89 -13.91 -6.18 5.11
CA ASP A 89 -15.10 -5.92 5.90
C ASP A 89 -15.09 -4.49 6.48
N GLU A 90 -16.07 -4.14 7.28
CA GLU A 90 -16.25 -2.83 7.89
C GLU A 90 -15.13 -2.47 8.89
N THR A 91 -14.26 -3.40 9.27
CA THR A 91 -13.08 -3.14 10.09
C THR A 91 -11.94 -2.54 9.28
N PHE A 92 -11.94 -2.74 7.97
CA PHE A 92 -10.89 -2.33 7.04
C PHE A 92 -9.47 -2.82 7.43
N GLU A 93 -9.37 -3.88 8.22
CA GLU A 93 -8.06 -4.42 8.66
C GLU A 93 -7.16 -4.85 7.50
N VAL A 94 -7.74 -5.31 6.39
CA VAL A 94 -6.97 -5.67 5.19
C VAL A 94 -6.31 -4.43 4.57
N PHE A 95 -7.01 -3.28 4.56
CA PHE A 95 -6.41 -2.02 4.12
C PHE A 95 -5.40 -1.47 5.13
N CYS A 96 -5.61 -1.67 6.42
CA CYS A 96 -4.58 -1.36 7.43
C CYS A 96 -3.32 -2.20 7.18
N ALA A 97 -3.48 -3.50 6.88
CA ALA A 97 -2.36 -4.41 6.64
C ALA A 97 -1.49 -3.97 5.47
N THR A 98 -2.11 -3.65 4.31
CA THR A 98 -1.36 -3.24 3.11
C THR A 98 -0.70 -1.85 3.23
N CYS A 99 -1.00 -1.10 4.29
CA CYS A 99 -0.39 0.20 4.62
C CYS A 99 0.53 0.15 5.85
N ALA A 100 0.61 -0.98 6.54
CA ALA A 100 1.37 -1.13 7.78
C ALA A 100 2.88 -1.21 7.52
N LEU A 101 3.58 -0.08 7.58
CA LEU A 101 5.03 -0.03 7.43
C LEU A 101 5.74 -0.33 8.75
N PRO A 102 6.75 -1.23 8.77
CA PRO A 102 7.55 -1.50 9.95
C PRO A 102 8.18 -0.24 10.53
N GLY A 103 7.99 -0.03 11.83
CA GLY A 103 8.48 1.14 12.54
C GLY A 103 7.57 2.37 12.49
N ALA A 104 6.71 2.48 11.49
CA ALA A 104 5.69 3.53 11.42
C ALA A 104 4.35 3.08 12.00
N CYS A 105 4.01 1.79 11.82
CA CYS A 105 2.76 1.18 12.28
C CYS A 105 3.01 -0.21 12.88
N PRO A 106 2.16 -0.66 13.81
CA PRO A 106 2.12 -2.08 14.18
C PRO A 106 1.61 -2.93 13.00
N PRO A 107 1.89 -4.24 12.96
CA PRO A 107 1.28 -5.12 11.99
C PRO A 107 -0.23 -5.26 12.28
N ALA A 108 -1.03 -5.25 11.22
CA ALA A 108 -2.46 -5.54 11.33
C ALA A 108 -2.69 -7.02 11.65
N LYS A 109 -3.75 -7.31 12.41
CA LYS A 109 -4.07 -8.68 12.83
C LYS A 109 -5.37 -9.12 12.16
N ILE A 110 -5.27 -10.11 11.26
CA ILE A 110 -6.40 -10.68 10.52
C ILE A 110 -6.42 -12.19 10.77
N ASN A 111 -7.53 -12.71 11.25
CA ASN A 111 -7.73 -14.16 11.51
C ASN A 111 -6.58 -14.78 12.33
N GLY A 112 -6.14 -14.09 13.39
CA GLY A 112 -5.07 -14.53 14.27
C GLY A 112 -3.65 -14.38 13.74
N ARG A 113 -3.47 -14.05 12.46
CA ARG A 113 -2.17 -13.78 11.82
C ARG A 113 -1.87 -12.29 11.76
N LYS A 114 -0.60 -11.95 11.62
CA LYS A 114 -0.12 -10.56 11.55
C LYS A 114 0.46 -10.27 10.19
N TYR A 115 0.12 -9.10 9.64
CA TYR A 115 0.53 -8.69 8.31
C TYR A 115 1.10 -7.28 8.31
N TYR A 116 2.07 -7.08 7.45
CA TYR A 116 2.66 -5.80 7.09
C TYR A 116 2.37 -5.45 5.62
N ASP A 117 2.77 -4.24 5.22
CA ASP A 117 2.67 -3.72 3.85
C ASP A 117 3.20 -4.72 2.82
N GLY A 118 2.42 -4.94 1.76
CA GLY A 118 2.78 -5.82 0.65
C GLY A 118 4.02 -5.39 -0.09
N GLY A 119 4.33 -4.09 -0.11
CA GLY A 119 5.53 -3.54 -0.72
C GLY A 119 6.85 -3.97 -0.07
N LEU A 120 6.82 -4.77 1.00
CA LEU A 120 8.00 -5.43 1.56
C LEU A 120 8.38 -6.68 0.75
N SER A 121 7.41 -7.56 0.51
CA SER A 121 7.63 -8.85 -0.15
C SER A 121 7.39 -8.81 -1.66
N ASN A 122 6.39 -8.04 -2.12
CA ASN A 122 6.05 -7.87 -3.53
C ASN A 122 5.61 -6.43 -3.84
N PRO A 123 6.56 -5.52 -4.10
CA PRO A 123 6.28 -4.08 -4.25
C PRO A 123 5.46 -3.71 -5.49
N ILE A 124 5.55 -4.49 -6.56
CA ILE A 124 4.79 -4.33 -7.80
C ILE A 124 4.41 -5.75 -8.25
N PRO A 125 3.18 -6.21 -7.99
CA PRO A 125 2.79 -7.62 -8.10
C PRO A 125 2.51 -8.07 -9.54
N ILE A 126 3.47 -7.90 -10.44
CA ILE A 126 3.39 -8.28 -11.85
C ILE A 126 3.32 -9.79 -12.03
N ASP A 127 4.11 -10.53 -11.26
CA ASP A 127 4.09 -11.97 -11.18
C ASP A 127 2.69 -12.51 -10.91
N LYS A 128 1.98 -11.89 -9.96
CA LYS A 128 0.60 -12.25 -9.63
C LYS A 128 -0.37 -12.00 -10.80
N CYS A 129 -0.23 -10.87 -11.50
CA CYS A 129 -1.04 -10.61 -12.68
C CYS A 129 -0.82 -11.64 -13.78
N LEU A 130 0.44 -12.05 -14.00
CA LEU A 130 0.79 -13.08 -14.99
C LEU A 130 0.25 -14.46 -14.58
N GLU A 131 0.38 -14.84 -13.31
CA GLU A 131 -0.19 -16.06 -12.75
C GLU A 131 -1.72 -16.12 -12.87
N ASP A 132 -2.39 -14.97 -12.70
CA ASP A 132 -3.84 -14.84 -12.85
C ASP A 132 -4.30 -14.80 -14.33
N GLY A 133 -3.37 -14.92 -15.28
CA GLY A 133 -3.67 -15.01 -16.72
C GLY A 133 -3.88 -13.66 -17.41
N CYS A 134 -3.42 -12.55 -16.83
CA CYS A 134 -3.49 -11.24 -17.49
C CYS A 134 -2.52 -11.21 -18.69
N ASP A 135 -3.04 -11.01 -19.88
CA ASP A 135 -2.30 -10.89 -21.14
C ASP A 135 -1.93 -9.44 -21.49
N LYS A 136 -2.69 -8.48 -20.92
CA LYS A 136 -2.45 -7.03 -21.03
C LYS A 136 -2.59 -6.35 -19.69
N MET A 137 -1.74 -5.38 -19.41
CA MET A 137 -1.66 -4.71 -18.12
C MET A 137 -1.55 -3.20 -18.26
N LEU A 138 -2.27 -2.47 -17.42
CA LEU A 138 -2.03 -1.06 -17.16
C LEU A 138 -1.30 -0.95 -15.81
N ILE A 139 -0.05 -0.50 -15.83
CA ILE A 139 0.81 -0.42 -14.65
C ILE A 139 0.96 1.05 -14.24
N VAL A 140 0.59 1.36 -13.01
CA VAL A 140 0.74 2.73 -12.46
C VAL A 140 1.91 2.73 -11.49
N LEU A 141 2.99 3.42 -11.85
CA LEU A 141 4.17 3.60 -11.01
C LEU A 141 4.17 4.98 -10.36
N THR A 142 4.71 5.06 -9.15
CA THR A 142 4.79 6.31 -8.37
C THR A 142 6.14 7.03 -8.53
N GLN A 143 7.07 6.44 -9.25
CA GLN A 143 8.39 7.00 -9.50
C GLN A 143 8.60 7.25 -11.01
N PRO A 144 9.38 8.30 -11.36
CA PRO A 144 9.66 8.61 -12.76
C PRO A 144 10.54 7.53 -13.42
N GLU A 145 10.65 7.62 -14.73
CA GLU A 145 11.55 6.77 -15.52
C GLU A 145 13.00 6.90 -15.06
N GLY A 146 13.75 5.79 -15.11
CA GLY A 146 15.14 5.74 -14.69
C GLY A 146 15.35 5.79 -13.16
N PHE A 147 14.29 5.84 -12.35
CA PHE A 147 14.45 5.81 -10.91
C PHE A 147 14.94 4.44 -10.44
N ILE A 148 16.06 4.44 -9.72
CA ILE A 148 16.62 3.26 -9.06
C ILE A 148 16.47 3.43 -7.54
N LYS A 149 15.81 2.48 -6.90
CA LYS A 149 15.66 2.48 -5.45
C LYS A 149 16.95 1.99 -4.80
N THR A 150 17.47 2.77 -3.85
CA THR A 150 18.68 2.43 -3.10
C THR A 150 18.39 2.24 -1.61
N PRO A 151 19.11 1.33 -0.93
CA PRO A 151 18.92 1.09 0.50
C PRO A 151 19.21 2.33 1.35
N ARG A 152 18.27 2.72 2.20
CA ARG A 152 18.45 3.85 3.12
C ARG A 152 19.02 3.37 4.45
N LYS A 153 19.81 4.22 5.11
CA LYS A 153 20.34 3.95 6.45
C LYS A 153 19.21 3.66 7.47
N SER A 154 18.09 4.37 7.35
CA SER A 154 16.89 4.15 8.18
C SER A 154 16.29 2.74 8.00
N GLU A 155 16.26 2.21 6.79
CA GLU A 155 15.75 0.85 6.50
C GLU A 155 16.67 -0.21 7.11
N LYS A 156 18.00 -0.03 7.01
CA LYS A 156 18.99 -0.92 7.65
C LYS A 156 18.87 -0.90 9.18
N ASN A 157 18.65 0.26 9.78
CA ASN A 157 18.45 0.39 11.22
C ASN A 157 17.13 -0.26 11.65
N MET A 158 16.06 -0.06 10.87
CA MET A 158 14.78 -0.70 11.14
C MET A 158 14.87 -2.22 11.04
N ALA A 159 15.59 -2.75 10.05
CA ALA A 159 15.82 -4.20 9.94
C ALA A 159 16.51 -4.77 11.18
N LYS A 160 17.48 -4.06 11.77
CA LYS A 160 18.11 -4.48 13.03
C LYS A 160 17.10 -4.57 14.19
N ILE A 161 16.21 -3.58 14.31
CA ILE A 161 15.17 -3.56 15.35
C ILE A 161 14.15 -4.69 15.10
N MET A 162 13.71 -4.86 13.85
CA MET A 162 12.73 -5.88 13.49
C MET A 162 13.24 -7.31 13.68
N LYS A 163 14.56 -7.53 13.56
CA LYS A 163 15.19 -8.86 13.70
C LYS A 163 14.85 -9.55 15.01
N LEU A 164 14.64 -8.81 16.08
CA LEU A 164 14.32 -9.38 17.40
C LEU A 164 12.91 -10.00 17.45
N LYS A 165 11.95 -9.42 16.75
CA LYS A 165 10.54 -9.83 16.85
C LYS A 165 9.99 -10.44 15.57
N TYR A 166 10.47 -9.98 14.43
CA TYR A 166 10.03 -10.37 13.10
C TYR A 166 11.24 -10.53 12.16
N PRO A 167 12.07 -11.58 12.36
CA PRO A 167 13.30 -11.76 11.59
C PRO A 167 13.07 -11.82 10.07
N ALA A 168 11.99 -12.47 9.64
CA ALA A 168 11.63 -12.55 8.24
C ALA A 168 11.30 -11.16 7.63
N ILE A 169 10.65 -10.28 8.38
CA ILE A 169 10.40 -8.89 7.94
C ILE A 169 11.72 -8.09 7.87
N ALA A 170 12.66 -8.35 8.79
CA ALA A 170 13.97 -7.72 8.71
C ALA A 170 14.72 -8.09 7.42
N GLU A 171 14.64 -9.34 6.97
CA GLU A 171 15.20 -9.79 5.71
C GLU A 171 14.51 -9.12 4.51
N GLU A 172 13.17 -9.04 4.51
CA GLU A 172 12.42 -8.37 3.45
C GLU A 172 12.75 -6.89 3.35
N LEU A 173 12.93 -6.19 4.47
CA LEU A 173 13.39 -4.80 4.47
C LEU A 173 14.74 -4.61 3.78
N LEU A 174 15.66 -5.54 3.94
CA LEU A 174 16.98 -5.49 3.29
C LEU A 174 16.92 -5.80 1.80
N LYS A 175 16.02 -6.68 1.37
CA LYS A 175 15.82 -7.10 -0.03
C LYS A 175 14.88 -6.17 -0.82
N ARG A 176 14.15 -5.28 -0.14
CA ARG A 176 13.08 -4.47 -0.73
C ARG A 176 13.51 -3.64 -1.95
N CYS A 177 14.72 -3.08 -1.91
CA CYS A 177 15.20 -2.26 -3.01
C CYS A 177 15.46 -3.08 -4.27
N ASP A 178 16.07 -4.24 -4.13
CA ASP A 178 16.39 -5.14 -5.25
C ASP A 178 15.09 -5.67 -5.85
N LYS A 179 14.15 -6.16 -5.04
CA LYS A 179 12.82 -6.60 -5.49
C LYS A 179 12.08 -5.50 -6.26
N TYR A 180 12.08 -4.27 -5.76
CA TYR A 180 11.46 -3.15 -6.46
C TYR A 180 12.09 -2.91 -7.83
N ASN A 181 13.42 -2.84 -7.88
CA ASN A 181 14.14 -2.57 -9.12
C ASN A 181 13.98 -3.72 -10.13
N GLU A 182 13.91 -4.96 -9.68
CA GLU A 182 13.61 -6.14 -10.52
C GLU A 182 12.19 -6.07 -11.08
N SER A 183 11.20 -5.75 -10.25
CA SER A 183 9.81 -5.59 -10.69
C SER A 183 9.70 -4.47 -11.74
N VAL A 184 10.38 -3.32 -11.56
CA VAL A 184 10.38 -2.24 -12.56
C VAL A 184 10.98 -2.70 -13.88
N ARG A 185 12.12 -3.42 -13.86
CA ARG A 185 12.70 -3.98 -15.09
C ARG A 185 11.76 -4.95 -15.81
N LEU A 186 11.01 -5.77 -15.06
CA LEU A 186 9.99 -6.64 -15.63
C LEU A 186 8.85 -5.85 -16.27
N CYS A 187 8.35 -4.78 -15.60
CA CYS A 187 7.34 -3.89 -16.15
C CYS A 187 7.80 -3.31 -17.50
N GLU A 188 9.02 -2.78 -17.57
CA GLU A 188 9.60 -2.18 -18.78
C GLU A 188 9.80 -3.22 -19.91
N LYS A 189 10.14 -4.45 -19.56
CA LYS A 189 10.21 -5.55 -20.54
C LYS A 189 8.83 -5.87 -21.12
N LEU A 190 7.80 -5.91 -20.29
CA LEU A 190 6.42 -6.16 -20.72
C LEU A 190 5.88 -5.02 -21.59
N GLU A 191 6.21 -3.77 -21.26
CA GLU A 191 5.87 -2.61 -22.07
C GLU A 191 6.51 -2.68 -23.47
N LYS A 192 7.81 -2.98 -23.56
CA LYS A 192 8.53 -3.16 -24.84
C LYS A 192 7.94 -4.28 -25.71
N THR A 193 7.33 -5.28 -25.12
CA THR A 193 6.66 -6.39 -25.84
C THR A 193 5.18 -6.14 -26.12
N GLY A 194 4.65 -4.94 -25.81
CA GLY A 194 3.25 -4.57 -26.03
C GLY A 194 2.25 -5.25 -25.08
N LYS A 195 2.74 -5.92 -24.02
CA LYS A 195 1.91 -6.58 -23.01
C LYS A 195 1.50 -5.65 -21.86
N ALA A 196 2.16 -4.51 -21.73
CA ALA A 196 1.85 -3.53 -20.69
C ALA A 196 1.91 -2.10 -21.23
N VAL A 197 1.17 -1.22 -20.58
CA VAL A 197 1.30 0.24 -20.66
C VAL A 197 1.66 0.74 -19.28
N ILE A 198 2.72 1.56 -19.19
CA ILE A 198 3.18 2.12 -17.91
C ILE A 198 2.79 3.60 -17.81
N LEU A 199 2.02 3.93 -16.79
CA LEU A 199 1.77 5.31 -16.38
C LEU A 199 2.71 5.66 -15.22
N ARG A 200 3.49 6.73 -15.38
CA ARG A 200 4.42 7.20 -14.34
C ARG A 200 4.54 8.72 -14.36
N PRO A 201 4.84 9.37 -13.23
CA PRO A 201 5.05 10.81 -13.20
C PRO A 201 6.32 11.18 -13.98
N LYS A 202 6.30 12.35 -14.63
CA LYS A 202 7.48 12.89 -15.34
C LYS A 202 8.62 13.26 -14.40
N TYR A 203 8.27 13.67 -13.16
CA TYR A 203 9.20 14.12 -12.14
C TYR A 203 8.96 13.40 -10.83
N LYS A 204 9.99 13.36 -9.97
CA LYS A 204 9.88 12.78 -8.63
C LYS A 204 8.86 13.55 -7.79
N LEU A 205 7.84 12.86 -7.32
CA LEU A 205 6.83 13.42 -6.44
C LEU A 205 7.34 13.49 -4.99
N ASN A 206 6.94 14.55 -4.29
CA ASN A 206 7.17 14.64 -2.85
C ASN A 206 6.05 13.90 -2.12
N SER A 207 6.35 12.75 -1.51
CA SER A 207 5.38 11.94 -0.77
C SER A 207 4.77 12.62 0.46
N LEU A 208 5.39 13.71 0.91
CA LEU A 208 4.91 14.54 2.03
C LEU A 208 4.47 15.93 1.54
N GLU A 209 4.09 16.07 0.26
CA GLU A 209 3.60 17.34 -0.27
C GLU A 209 2.40 17.83 0.55
N SER A 210 2.50 19.07 1.00
CA SER A 210 1.47 19.70 1.82
C SER A 210 0.56 20.63 1.03
N ASP A 211 0.91 20.97 -0.16
CA ASP A 211 0.12 21.82 -1.05
C ASP A 211 -0.86 20.97 -1.87
N THR A 212 -2.15 21.09 -1.58
CA THR A 212 -3.22 20.37 -2.31
C THR A 212 -3.32 20.81 -3.77
N GLY A 213 -2.93 22.04 -4.12
CA GLY A 213 -2.90 22.51 -5.50
C GLY A 213 -1.87 21.77 -6.36
N LYS A 214 -0.82 21.22 -5.76
CA LYS A 214 0.21 20.40 -6.44
C LYS A 214 -0.15 18.91 -6.50
N LEU A 215 -1.22 18.49 -5.85
CA LEU A 215 -1.71 17.11 -5.86
C LEU A 215 -2.76 16.86 -6.94
N ARG A 216 -3.22 17.90 -7.60
CA ARG A 216 -4.08 17.91 -8.79
C ARG A 216 -3.21 18.09 -10.04
#